data_6c9301834cb258a27fcbaa5adbc158b5
#
_entry.id   6c9301834cb258a27fcbaa5adbc158b5
#
_cell.length_a   1.000
_cell.length_b   1.000
_cell.length_c   1.000
_cell.angle_alpha   90.00
_cell.angle_beta   90.00
_cell.angle_gamma   90.00
#
_symmetry.space_group_name_H-M   'P 1'
#
loop_
_entity.id
_entity.type
_entity.pdbx_description
1 polymer ?
#
loop_
_entity_poly.entity_id
_entity_poly.type
_entity_poly.pdbx_seq_one_letter_code
_entity_poly.pdbx_strand_id
1 'polypeptide(L)'
;KDKILELYFGKEYFCYMTGFIAGMPFLGDLNENIRCDRLETPRLKMPKGSVGITEQFANIYTFESPGGWNIIGNTPKKIFDDKNLDQPALVNPGDKVSFYQITKEEYLNWNE
;
A
#
# COMPACT_ATOMS: atom_id res chain seq x y z
N LYS A 1 -13.92 3.97 -11.16
CA LYS A 1 -13.43 3.49 -9.87
C LYS A 1 -13.27 1.98 -9.83
N ASP A 2 -14.30 1.26 -10.25
CA ASP A 2 -14.22 -0.20 -10.30
C ASP A 2 -13.15 -0.67 -11.28
N LYS A 3 -12.97 0.08 -12.37
CA LYS A 3 -11.94 -0.23 -13.37
C LYS A 3 -10.54 -0.11 -12.77
N ILE A 4 -10.33 0.90 -11.92
CA ILE A 4 -9.04 1.10 -11.25
C ILE A 4 -8.73 -0.09 -10.36
N LEU A 5 -9.70 -0.54 -9.57
CA LEU A 5 -9.52 -1.68 -8.67
C LEU A 5 -9.27 -2.97 -9.44
N GLU A 6 -10.01 -3.17 -10.54
CA GLU A 6 -9.82 -4.35 -11.38
C GLU A 6 -8.38 -4.41 -11.92
N LEU A 7 -7.88 -3.30 -12.43
CA LEU A 7 -6.52 -3.24 -12.96
C LEU A 7 -5.48 -3.38 -11.86
N TYR A 8 -5.77 -2.86 -10.67
CA TYR A 8 -4.86 -2.94 -9.54
C TYR A 8 -4.71 -4.38 -9.04
N PHE A 9 -5.82 -5.10 -8.89
CA PHE A 9 -5.79 -6.48 -8.39
C PHE A 9 -5.34 -7.50 -9.42
N GLY A 10 -5.33 -7.12 -10.69
CA GLY A 10 -5.04 -8.06 -11.78
C GLY A 10 -3.58 -8.39 -11.97
N LYS A 11 -2.70 -8.02 -11.04
CA LYS A 11 -1.28 -8.27 -11.26
C LYS A 11 -0.53 -8.43 -9.92
N GLU A 12 0.63 -9.09 -10.02
CA GLU A 12 1.57 -9.25 -8.92
C GLU A 12 2.59 -8.12 -9.00
N TYR A 13 2.88 -7.51 -7.86
CA TYR A 13 3.81 -6.38 -7.79
C TYR A 13 5.15 -6.83 -7.22
N PHE A 14 6.21 -6.19 -7.69
CA PHE A 14 7.55 -6.41 -7.19
C PHE A 14 7.92 -5.28 -6.22
N CYS A 15 8.45 -5.65 -5.05
CA CYS A 15 8.90 -4.63 -4.08
C CYS A 15 10.32 -4.21 -4.43
N TYR A 16 10.46 -2.97 -4.92
CA TYR A 16 11.76 -2.42 -5.30
C TYR A 16 12.55 -1.96 -4.09
N MET A 17 11.86 -1.40 -3.10
CA MET A 17 12.54 -0.89 -1.91
C MET A 17 11.52 -0.65 -0.80
N THR A 18 12.04 -0.45 0.42
CA THR A 18 11.24 0.05 1.53
C THR A 18 11.88 1.34 2.01
N GLY A 19 11.06 2.29 2.46
CA GLY A 19 11.62 3.56 2.89
C GLY A 19 10.57 4.62 3.12
N PHE A 20 10.99 5.84 3.31
CA PHE A 20 10.22 7.00 3.70
C PHE A 20 9.74 6.86 5.14
N ILE A 21 9.00 5.80 5.47
CA ILE A 21 8.69 5.42 6.85
C ILE A 21 9.00 3.93 6.99
N ALA A 22 9.21 3.51 8.24
CA ALA A 22 9.65 2.14 8.52
C ALA A 22 8.72 1.10 7.92
N GLY A 23 9.29 0.18 7.16
CA GLY A 23 8.56 -0.94 6.57
C GLY A 23 7.60 -0.60 5.44
N MET A 24 7.58 0.66 4.97
CA MET A 24 6.71 1.07 3.88
C MET A 24 7.26 0.55 2.55
N PRO A 25 6.55 -0.36 1.87
CA PRO A 25 7.05 -0.93 0.63
C PRO A 25 6.73 -0.05 -0.59
N PHE A 26 7.66 0.02 -1.53
CA PHE A 26 7.45 0.66 -2.82
C PHE A 26 7.30 -0.44 -3.85
N LEU A 27 6.09 -0.64 -4.31
CA LEU A 27 5.70 -1.73 -5.20
C LEU A 27 5.54 -1.23 -6.63
N GLY A 28 5.94 -2.00 -7.59
CA GLY A 28 5.81 -1.67 -9.00
C GLY A 28 5.63 -2.93 -9.84
N ASP A 29 5.32 -2.78 -11.06
CA ASP A 29 4.92 -1.53 -11.70
C ASP A 29 3.41 -1.52 -11.85
N LEU A 30 2.77 -0.39 -11.60
CA LEU A 30 1.33 -0.24 -11.81
C LEU A 30 0.98 -0.41 -13.28
N ASN A 31 -0.23 -0.94 -13.55
CA ASN A 31 -0.78 -0.93 -14.89
C ASN A 31 -0.78 0.51 -15.39
N GLU A 32 -0.27 0.74 -16.61
CA GLU A 32 -0.12 2.09 -17.14
C GLU A 32 -1.43 2.87 -17.21
N ASN A 33 -2.56 2.17 -17.25
CA ASN A 33 -3.86 2.83 -17.33
C ASN A 33 -4.35 3.41 -16.01
N ILE A 34 -3.67 3.11 -14.89
CA ILE A 34 -4.03 3.65 -13.58
C ILE A 34 -2.91 4.46 -12.95
N ARG A 35 -1.87 4.77 -13.71
CA ARG A 35 -0.79 5.64 -13.23
C ARG A 35 -1.29 7.06 -13.14
N CYS A 36 -0.89 7.76 -12.10
CA CYS A 36 -1.31 9.14 -11.86
C CYS A 36 -0.22 9.92 -11.14
N ASP A 37 -0.31 11.24 -11.23
CA ASP A 37 0.67 12.10 -10.56
C ASP A 37 0.37 12.20 -9.07
N ARG A 38 1.39 12.60 -8.31
CA ARG A 38 1.22 12.90 -6.90
C ARG A 38 0.23 14.06 -6.75
N LEU A 39 -0.43 14.11 -5.59
CA LEU A 39 -1.31 15.22 -5.27
C LEU A 39 -0.48 16.52 -5.22
N GLU A 40 -1.00 17.60 -5.79
CA GLU A 40 -0.35 18.91 -5.72
C GLU A 40 -0.18 19.37 -4.29
N THR A 41 -1.24 19.17 -3.49
CA THR A 41 -1.21 19.48 -2.06
C THR A 41 -1.24 18.19 -1.29
N PRO A 42 -0.14 17.80 -0.62
CA PRO A 42 -0.13 16.57 0.17
C PRO A 42 -1.18 16.60 1.29
N ARG A 43 -1.73 15.44 1.59
CA ARG A 43 -2.65 15.31 2.72
C ARG A 43 -1.84 15.45 4.02
N LEU A 44 -2.44 16.10 5.00
CA LEU A 44 -1.79 16.24 6.31
C LEU A 44 -1.70 14.90 7.03
N LYS A 45 -2.69 14.03 6.82
CA LYS A 45 -2.72 12.70 7.44
C LYS A 45 -3.17 11.66 6.44
N MET A 46 -2.29 10.67 6.22
CA MET A 46 -2.62 9.45 5.49
C MET A 46 -2.83 8.38 6.55
N PRO A 47 -4.05 7.82 6.68
CA PRO A 47 -4.30 6.81 7.70
C PRO A 47 -3.38 5.60 7.58
N LYS A 48 -3.04 5.00 8.69
CA LYS A 48 -2.27 3.76 8.71
C LYS A 48 -3.01 2.70 7.89
N GLY A 49 -2.28 1.96 7.07
CA GLY A 49 -2.87 0.94 6.20
C GLY A 49 -3.38 1.48 4.88
N SER A 50 -3.26 2.79 4.63
CA SER A 50 -3.67 3.37 3.35
C SER A 50 -2.88 2.74 2.21
N VAL A 51 -3.60 2.29 1.19
CA VAL A 51 -3.00 1.80 -0.05
C VAL A 51 -3.02 2.94 -1.04
N GLY A 52 -1.84 3.38 -1.45
CA GLY A 52 -1.70 4.54 -2.31
C GLY A 52 -1.04 4.22 -3.64
N ILE A 53 -1.33 5.06 -4.62
CA ILE A 53 -0.68 4.96 -5.94
C ILE A 53 -0.18 6.35 -6.34
N THR A 54 0.95 6.37 -7.02
CA THR A 54 1.46 7.56 -7.68
C THR A 54 2.45 7.13 -8.75
N GLU A 55 2.42 7.80 -9.89
CA GLU A 55 3.27 7.45 -11.03
C GLU A 55 3.16 5.95 -11.32
N GLN A 56 4.26 5.22 -11.30
CA GLN A 56 4.28 3.79 -11.60
C GLN A 56 4.28 2.91 -10.34
N PHE A 57 4.20 3.52 -9.17
CA PHE A 57 4.34 2.80 -7.90
C PHE A 57 3.06 2.72 -7.10
N ALA A 58 2.98 1.67 -6.29
CA ALA A 58 1.97 1.50 -5.25
C ALA A 58 2.71 1.38 -3.92
N ASN A 59 2.03 1.72 -2.84
CA ASN A 59 2.58 1.54 -1.51
C ASN A 59 1.49 1.26 -0.48
N ILE A 60 1.93 0.90 0.73
CA ILE A 60 1.05 0.72 1.87
C ILE A 60 1.66 1.51 3.02
N TYR A 61 0.93 2.49 3.54
CA TYR A 61 1.41 3.31 4.65
C TYR A 61 1.41 2.49 5.94
N THR A 62 2.57 2.34 6.55
CA THR A 62 2.74 1.55 7.78
C THR A 62 2.39 2.34 9.04
N PHE A 63 2.38 3.66 8.95
CA PHE A 63 2.01 4.56 10.04
C PHE A 63 1.20 5.72 9.49
N GLU A 64 0.40 6.36 10.35
CA GLU A 64 -0.26 7.61 9.97
C GLU A 64 0.82 8.66 9.73
N SER A 65 0.77 9.31 8.58
CA SER A 65 1.77 10.30 8.18
C SER A 65 1.25 11.18 7.07
N PRO A 66 1.85 12.36 6.83
CA PRO A 66 1.50 13.14 5.66
C PRO A 66 1.98 12.47 4.38
N GLY A 67 1.33 12.74 3.28
CA GLY A 67 1.74 12.17 2.00
C GLY A 67 0.95 12.69 0.81
N GLY A 68 1.56 12.58 -0.36
CA GLY A 68 0.99 13.06 -1.61
C GLY A 68 0.51 11.98 -2.55
N TRP A 69 0.35 10.76 -2.08
CA TRP A 69 -0.11 9.65 -2.90
C TRP A 69 -1.64 9.61 -2.95
N ASN A 70 -2.16 9.05 -4.03
CA ASN A 70 -3.60 8.91 -4.20
C ASN A 70 -4.07 7.64 -3.50
N ILE A 71 -4.98 7.79 -2.52
CA ILE A 71 -5.47 6.66 -1.75
C ILE A 71 -6.55 5.92 -2.54
N ILE A 72 -6.37 4.62 -2.74
CA ILE A 72 -7.36 3.78 -3.42
C ILE A 72 -7.98 2.73 -2.50
N GLY A 73 -7.45 2.59 -1.28
CA GLY A 73 -7.98 1.62 -0.35
C GLY A 73 -7.25 1.63 0.98
N ASN A 74 -7.58 0.66 1.82
CA ASN A 74 -6.95 0.50 3.12
C ASN A 74 -6.89 -0.98 3.45
N THR A 75 -5.81 -1.41 4.08
CA THR A 75 -5.65 -2.79 4.53
C THR A 75 -5.63 -2.85 6.05
N PRO A 76 -6.33 -3.82 6.65
CA PRO A 76 -6.23 -4.04 8.10
C PRO A 76 -5.00 -4.86 8.48
N LYS A 77 -4.30 -5.40 7.49
CA LYS A 77 -3.12 -6.25 7.72
C LYS A 77 -1.98 -5.41 8.30
N LYS A 78 -1.34 -5.94 9.32
CA LYS A 78 -0.18 -5.29 9.92
C LYS A 78 1.02 -5.45 9.00
N ILE A 79 1.46 -4.37 8.40
CA ILE A 79 2.58 -4.38 7.43
C ILE A 79 3.92 -4.18 8.13
N PHE A 80 3.92 -3.49 9.27
CA PHE A 80 5.12 -3.31 10.07
C PHE A 80 4.78 -3.57 11.52
N ASP A 81 5.56 -4.45 12.16
CA ASP A 81 5.39 -4.78 13.57
C ASP A 81 6.74 -4.67 14.27
N ASP A 82 6.92 -3.58 15.02
CA ASP A 82 8.17 -3.29 15.72
C ASP A 82 8.43 -4.25 16.88
N LYS A 83 7.42 -5.03 17.26
CA LYS A 83 7.56 -6.04 18.31
C LYS A 83 8.12 -7.35 17.77
N ASN A 84 8.08 -7.54 16.47
CA ASN A 84 8.64 -8.72 15.82
C ASN A 84 10.10 -8.41 15.46
N LEU A 85 11.00 -8.74 16.38
CA LEU A 85 12.42 -8.39 16.24
C LEU A 85 13.12 -9.10 15.07
N ASP A 86 12.63 -10.27 14.69
CA ASP A 86 13.25 -11.04 13.60
C ASP A 86 12.87 -10.50 12.23
N GLN A 87 11.61 -10.10 12.07
CA GLN A 87 11.12 -9.60 10.80
C GLN A 87 10.02 -8.56 11.01
N PRO A 88 10.39 -7.33 11.36
CA PRO A 88 9.41 -6.29 11.63
C PRO A 88 8.59 -5.90 10.41
N ALA A 89 9.19 -5.88 9.22
CA ALA A 89 8.49 -5.53 7.98
C ALA A 89 7.94 -6.79 7.31
N LEU A 90 6.65 -6.75 6.94
CA LEU A 90 6.02 -7.88 6.25
C LEU A 90 6.58 -8.01 4.84
N VAL A 91 6.81 -6.90 4.16
CA VAL A 91 7.29 -6.88 2.78
C VAL A 91 8.71 -6.34 2.75
N ASN A 92 9.59 -7.03 2.04
CA ASN A 92 10.99 -6.65 1.92
C ASN A 92 11.37 -6.49 0.44
N PRO A 93 12.43 -5.73 0.13
CA PRO A 93 12.88 -5.59 -1.25
C PRO A 93 13.09 -6.96 -1.90
N GLY A 94 12.60 -7.12 -3.11
CA GLY A 94 12.67 -8.38 -3.83
C GLY A 94 11.43 -9.26 -3.68
N ASP A 95 10.57 -8.93 -2.72
CA ASP A 95 9.32 -9.69 -2.53
C ASP A 95 8.32 -9.38 -3.63
N LYS A 96 7.45 -10.35 -3.87
CA LYS A 96 6.32 -10.19 -4.79
C LYS A 96 5.05 -10.10 -3.97
N VAL A 97 4.18 -9.17 -4.33
CA VAL A 97 2.98 -8.87 -3.58
C VAL A 97 1.78 -8.83 -4.52
N SER A 98 0.71 -9.50 -4.13
CA SER A 98 -0.56 -9.39 -4.83
C SER A 98 -1.62 -8.97 -3.84
N PHE A 99 -2.67 -8.35 -4.35
CA PHE A 99 -3.75 -7.82 -3.53
C PHE A 99 -5.07 -8.49 -3.87
N TYR A 100 -5.94 -8.60 -2.89
CA TYR A 100 -7.31 -9.04 -3.12
C TYR A 100 -8.24 -8.18 -2.27
N GLN A 101 -9.48 -8.06 -2.75
CA GLN A 101 -10.47 -7.24 -2.07
C GLN A 101 -11.19 -8.07 -1.02
N ILE A 102 -11.41 -7.45 0.14
CA ILE A 102 -12.20 -8.07 1.21
C ILE A 102 -13.45 -7.22 1.46
N THR A 103 -14.44 -7.80 2.11
CA THR A 103 -15.66 -7.08 2.45
C THR A 103 -15.41 -6.17 3.64
N LYS A 104 -16.31 -5.20 3.85
CA LYS A 104 -16.25 -4.32 5.01
C LYS A 104 -16.31 -5.12 6.31
N GLU A 105 -17.16 -6.16 6.33
CA GLU A 105 -17.29 -7.03 7.49
C GLU A 105 -15.97 -7.74 7.80
N GLU A 106 -15.33 -8.31 6.79
CA GLU A 106 -14.04 -8.96 6.94
C GLU A 106 -12.98 -7.98 7.46
N TYR A 107 -13.02 -6.75 6.95
CA TYR A 107 -12.10 -5.70 7.37
C TYR A 107 -12.26 -5.38 8.86
N LEU A 108 -13.51 -5.16 9.30
CA LEU A 108 -13.80 -4.78 10.68
C LEU A 108 -13.50 -5.91 11.67
N ASN A 109 -13.60 -7.16 11.23
CA ASN A 109 -13.36 -8.33 12.06
C ASN A 109 -11.95 -8.91 11.88
N TRP A 110 -11.06 -8.18 11.21
CA TRP A 110 -9.71 -8.65 10.98
C TRP A 110 -8.98 -8.88 12.31
N ASN A 111 -8.38 -10.04 12.44
CA ASN A 111 -7.73 -10.45 13.67
C ASN A 111 -6.34 -11.03 13.35
N GLU A 112 -5.31 -10.49 14.01
CA GLU A 112 -3.94 -10.96 13.82
C GLU A 112 -3.31 -11.42 15.13
#